data_9cce97976ada43e769d621dba1e852ee
#
_entry.id   9cce97976ada43e769d621dba1e852ee
#
_cell.length_a   1.000
_cell.length_b   1.000
_cell.length_c   1.000
_cell.angle_alpha   90.00
_cell.angle_beta   90.00
_cell.angle_gamma   90.00
#
_symmetry.space_group_name_H-M   'P 1'
#
loop_
_entity.id
_entity.type
_entity.pdbx_description
1 polymer ?
#
loop_
_entity_poly.entity_id
_entity_poly.type
_entity_poly.pdbx_seq_one_letter_code
_entity_poly.pdbx_strand_id
1 'polypeptide(L)'
;WIAIANRKARGAKSYAKTSGVSRSWASGNMALLGSLILFFILIHMGDFWLKYKFGSSLPMIVIDGVEQKNLYFSVSQTFSELWLVCFYVLSTLVLFFHLTHGISSAFQTLGINNRKYTPAIKFVGNLYAFLICLGFAYIPIYFYLFLTN
;
A
#
# COMPACT_ATOMS: atom_id res chain seq x y z
N TRP A 1 17.77 -8.00 -5.69
CA TRP A 1 18.81 -9.01 -5.99
C TRP A 1 18.27 -10.44 -5.92
N ILE A 2 17.61 -10.83 -4.83
CA ILE A 2 17.04 -12.19 -4.64
C ILE A 2 16.02 -12.54 -5.73
N ALA A 3 15.14 -11.63 -6.13
CA ALA A 3 14.16 -11.87 -7.20
C ALA A 3 14.84 -12.16 -8.56
N ILE A 4 15.91 -11.44 -8.87
CA ILE A 4 16.71 -11.63 -10.10
C ILE A 4 17.47 -12.94 -10.03
N ALA A 5 18.10 -13.24 -8.89
CA ALA A 5 18.83 -14.49 -8.66
C ALA A 5 17.90 -15.71 -8.80
N ASN A 6 16.73 -15.66 -8.20
CA ASN A 6 15.70 -16.71 -8.31
C ASN A 6 15.18 -16.88 -9.74
N ARG A 7 15.03 -15.79 -10.50
CA ARG A 7 14.63 -15.85 -11.91
C ARG A 7 15.73 -16.50 -12.76
N LYS A 8 17.00 -16.17 -12.51
CA LYS A 8 18.15 -16.74 -13.20
C LYS A 8 18.34 -18.23 -12.87
N ALA A 9 18.20 -18.61 -11.61
CA ALA A 9 18.30 -20.00 -11.16
C ALA A 9 17.19 -20.91 -11.74
N ARG A 10 16.01 -20.37 -12.04
CA ARG A 10 14.90 -21.12 -12.63
C ARG A 10 15.06 -21.40 -14.13
N GLY A 11 15.89 -20.66 -14.85
CA GLY A 11 16.02 -20.76 -16.31
C GLY A 11 14.70 -20.49 -17.04
N ALA A 12 14.59 -20.98 -18.29
CA ALA A 12 13.38 -20.84 -19.13
C ALA A 12 12.22 -21.76 -18.71
N LYS A 13 12.41 -22.65 -17.73
CA LYS A 13 11.34 -23.57 -17.28
C LYS A 13 10.33 -22.82 -16.42
N SER A 14 9.14 -22.63 -16.96
CA SER A 14 7.93 -22.32 -16.16
C SER A 14 7.80 -23.37 -15.05
N TYR A 15 7.25 -22.97 -13.87
CA TYR A 15 6.95 -23.94 -12.83
C TYR A 15 6.17 -25.12 -13.43
N ALA A 16 6.77 -26.31 -13.46
CA ALA A 16 5.99 -27.51 -13.64
C ALA A 16 4.91 -27.49 -12.56
N LYS A 17 3.64 -27.68 -12.96
CA LYS A 17 2.50 -27.78 -12.02
C LYS A 17 2.83 -28.85 -10.98
N THR A 18 3.41 -28.48 -9.86
CA THR A 18 3.50 -29.36 -8.72
C THR A 18 2.16 -29.35 -8.02
N SER A 19 1.42 -30.43 -8.22
CA SER A 19 0.31 -30.92 -7.40
C SER A 19 -0.63 -29.86 -6.80
N GLY A 20 -1.77 -29.58 -7.46
CA GLY A 20 -3.05 -29.25 -6.81
C GLY A 20 -3.21 -27.96 -6.01
N VAL A 21 -2.13 -27.23 -5.72
CA VAL A 21 -2.21 -25.95 -5.02
C VAL A 21 -2.35 -24.83 -6.04
N SER A 22 -3.55 -24.30 -6.20
CA SER A 22 -3.80 -23.13 -7.05
C SER A 22 -3.00 -21.95 -6.53
N ARG A 23 -1.96 -21.57 -7.28
CA ARG A 23 -1.17 -20.37 -6.99
C ARG A 23 -2.06 -19.15 -7.17
N SER A 24 -2.28 -18.37 -6.11
CA SER A 24 -3.04 -17.13 -6.22
C SER A 24 -2.31 -16.15 -7.16
N TRP A 25 -3.06 -15.34 -7.91
CA TRP A 25 -2.51 -14.31 -8.79
C TRP A 25 -1.54 -13.37 -8.03
N ALA A 26 -1.94 -12.94 -6.82
CA ALA A 26 -1.11 -12.10 -5.96
C ALA A 26 0.23 -12.76 -5.61
N SER A 27 0.24 -14.06 -5.27
CA SER A 27 1.48 -14.80 -5.00
C SER A 27 2.44 -14.81 -6.20
N GLY A 28 1.88 -14.89 -7.41
CA GLY A 28 2.66 -14.83 -8.65
C GLY A 28 3.30 -13.49 -8.94
N ASN A 29 2.68 -12.42 -8.48
CA ASN A 29 3.03 -11.04 -8.79
C ASN A 29 3.56 -10.24 -7.58
N MET A 30 3.98 -10.90 -6.50
CA MET A 30 4.42 -10.21 -5.28
C MET A 30 5.58 -9.25 -5.49
N ALA A 31 6.55 -9.60 -6.35
CA ALA A 31 7.65 -8.70 -6.66
C ALA A 31 7.16 -7.42 -7.37
N LEU A 32 6.20 -7.57 -8.30
CA LEU A 32 5.58 -6.42 -8.98
C LEU A 32 4.78 -5.57 -7.98
N LEU A 33 3.90 -6.19 -7.19
CA LEU A 33 3.11 -5.49 -6.18
C LEU A 33 4.00 -4.73 -5.18
N GLY A 34 5.07 -5.38 -4.69
CA GLY A 34 6.04 -4.74 -3.79
C GLY A 34 6.79 -3.58 -4.44
N SER A 35 7.16 -3.68 -5.72
CA SER A 35 7.81 -2.60 -6.46
C SER A 35 6.89 -1.40 -6.66
N LEU A 36 5.62 -1.64 -6.97
CA LEU A 36 4.61 -0.58 -7.11
C LEU A 36 4.36 0.15 -5.77
N ILE A 37 4.33 -0.60 -4.66
CA ILE A 37 4.20 0.00 -3.33
C ILE A 37 5.43 0.82 -2.98
N LEU A 38 6.64 0.31 -3.27
CA LEU A 38 7.88 1.08 -3.05
C LEU A 38 7.85 2.40 -3.83
N PHE A 39 7.45 2.35 -5.10
CA PHE A 39 7.31 3.54 -5.94
C PHE A 39 6.28 4.52 -5.35
N PHE A 40 5.13 4.02 -4.90
CA PHE A 40 4.14 4.83 -4.21
C PHE A 40 4.68 5.49 -2.95
N ILE A 41 5.42 4.74 -2.10
CA ILE A 41 6.01 5.27 -0.88
C ILE A 41 6.96 6.43 -1.19
N LEU A 42 7.77 6.33 -2.23
CA LEU A 42 8.69 7.39 -2.63
C LEU A 42 7.95 8.67 -3.03
N ILE A 43 6.86 8.55 -3.81
CA ILE A 43 6.00 9.68 -4.19
C ILE A 43 5.31 10.25 -2.95
N HIS A 44 4.69 9.40 -2.13
CA HIS A 44 4.01 9.81 -0.91
C HIS A 44 4.94 10.57 0.05
N MET A 45 6.17 10.09 0.23
CA MET A 45 7.18 10.81 1.01
C MET A 45 7.55 12.15 0.36
N GLY A 46 7.64 12.20 -0.97
CA GLY A 46 7.88 13.42 -1.73
C GLY A 46 6.79 14.47 -1.50
N ASP A 47 5.53 14.04 -1.63
CA ASP A 47 4.38 14.94 -1.53
C ASP A 47 4.16 15.51 -0.14
N PHE A 48 4.47 14.75 0.92
CA PHE A 48 4.19 15.17 2.29
C PHE A 48 5.45 15.37 3.13
N TRP A 49 6.24 14.31 3.34
CA TRP A 49 7.38 14.37 4.28
C TRP A 49 8.50 15.28 3.81
N LEU A 50 8.91 15.20 2.54
CA LEU A 50 9.97 16.06 2.01
C LEU A 50 9.52 17.52 1.96
N LYS A 51 8.29 17.79 1.55
CA LYS A 51 7.73 19.16 1.57
C LYS A 51 7.67 19.71 2.99
N TYR A 52 7.28 18.89 3.97
CA TYR A 52 7.26 19.31 5.37
C TYR A 52 8.66 19.56 5.92
N LYS A 53 9.59 18.62 5.72
CA LYS A 53 10.93 18.67 6.32
C LYS A 53 11.81 19.75 5.67
N PHE A 54 11.83 19.82 4.36
CA PHE A 54 12.78 20.65 3.59
C PHE A 54 12.10 21.76 2.77
N GLY A 55 10.80 21.68 2.54
CA GLY A 55 10.08 22.69 1.77
C GLY A 55 9.91 23.99 2.55
N SER A 56 10.06 25.13 1.86
CA SER A 56 9.77 26.47 2.37
C SER A 56 8.39 26.98 1.94
N SER A 57 7.67 26.25 1.12
CA SER A 57 6.41 26.67 0.48
C SER A 57 5.15 26.44 1.31
N LEU A 58 5.25 25.72 2.44
CA LEU A 58 4.08 25.47 3.30
C LEU A 58 3.80 26.70 4.18
N PRO A 59 2.54 27.17 4.22
CA PRO A 59 2.15 28.24 5.14
C PRO A 59 2.34 27.80 6.59
N MET A 60 2.72 28.75 7.44
CA MET A 60 2.81 28.53 8.89
C MET A 60 1.44 28.73 9.52
N ILE A 61 1.12 27.92 10.52
CA ILE A 61 -0.04 28.07 11.38
C ILE A 61 0.40 28.04 12.83
N VAL A 62 -0.34 28.73 13.69
CA VAL A 62 -0.11 28.73 15.15
C VAL A 62 -1.15 27.79 15.77
N ILE A 63 -0.70 26.73 16.43
CA ILE A 63 -1.54 25.83 17.20
C ILE A 63 -0.99 25.80 18.63
N ASP A 64 -1.83 26.14 19.59
CA ASP A 64 -1.48 26.20 21.02
C ASP A 64 -0.23 27.10 21.30
N GLY A 65 -0.09 28.20 20.53
CA GLY A 65 1.03 29.14 20.67
C GLY A 65 2.34 28.70 20.01
N VAL A 66 2.35 27.55 19.30
CA VAL A 66 3.52 27.04 18.59
C VAL A 66 3.33 27.21 17.08
N GLU A 67 4.29 27.87 16.44
CA GLU A 67 4.33 27.96 14.97
C GLU A 67 4.77 26.62 14.35
N GLN A 68 3.95 26.11 13.42
CA GLN A 68 4.26 24.89 12.69
C GLN A 68 3.76 24.95 11.24
N LYS A 69 4.36 24.15 10.37
CA LYS A 69 3.96 24.06 8.97
C LYS A 69 2.57 23.43 8.83
N ASN A 70 1.73 24.03 7.99
CA ASN A 70 0.36 23.56 7.76
C ASN A 70 0.35 22.32 6.83
N LEU A 71 0.32 21.13 7.43
CA LEU A 71 0.20 19.87 6.67
C LEU A 71 -1.17 19.71 6.02
N TYR A 72 -2.24 20.22 6.63
CA TYR A 72 -3.58 20.19 6.06
C TYR A 72 -3.61 20.89 4.69
N PHE A 73 -2.94 22.04 4.58
CA PHE A 73 -2.79 22.75 3.30
C PHE A 73 -2.09 21.86 2.25
N SER A 74 -1.02 21.15 2.62
CA SER A 74 -0.32 20.25 1.70
C SER A 74 -1.23 19.13 1.22
N VAL A 75 -2.02 18.52 2.11
CA VAL A 75 -2.97 17.43 1.78
C VAL A 75 -4.07 17.94 0.86
N SER A 76 -4.68 19.07 1.19
CA SER A 76 -5.76 19.68 0.40
C SER A 76 -5.25 20.08 -1.00
N GLN A 77 -4.06 20.66 -1.11
CA GLN A 77 -3.46 20.99 -2.39
C GLN A 77 -3.13 19.74 -3.23
N THR A 78 -2.61 18.69 -2.61
CA THR A 78 -2.29 17.44 -3.33
C THR A 78 -3.55 16.78 -3.87
N PHE A 79 -4.63 16.72 -3.09
CA PHE A 79 -5.86 16.07 -3.49
C PHE A 79 -6.89 16.98 -4.19
N SER A 80 -6.52 18.22 -4.54
CA SER A 80 -7.28 19.01 -5.50
C SER A 80 -7.14 18.51 -6.94
N GLU A 81 -6.08 17.77 -7.23
CA GLU A 81 -5.79 17.24 -8.56
C GLU A 81 -6.34 15.82 -8.73
N LEU A 82 -7.33 15.66 -9.61
CA LEU A 82 -8.01 14.37 -9.83
C LEU A 82 -7.04 13.21 -10.18
N TRP A 83 -6.00 13.49 -10.96
CA TRP A 83 -5.05 12.44 -11.34
C TRP A 83 -4.26 11.89 -10.14
N LEU A 84 -3.93 12.76 -9.16
CA LEU A 84 -3.31 12.33 -7.90
C LEU A 84 -4.27 11.51 -7.07
N VAL A 85 -5.53 11.93 -6.95
CA VAL A 85 -6.57 11.13 -6.27
C VAL A 85 -6.66 9.72 -6.87
N CYS A 86 -6.76 9.63 -8.20
CA CYS A 86 -6.79 8.34 -8.89
C CYS A 86 -5.53 7.51 -8.62
N PHE A 87 -4.35 8.13 -8.67
CA PHE A 87 -3.08 7.47 -8.39
C PHE A 87 -3.03 6.91 -6.96
N TYR A 88 -3.44 7.70 -5.95
CA TYR A 88 -3.47 7.26 -4.56
C TYR A 88 -4.48 6.13 -4.32
N VAL A 89 -5.69 6.24 -4.90
CA VAL A 89 -6.72 5.19 -4.80
C VAL A 89 -6.26 3.89 -5.46
N LEU A 90 -5.65 3.96 -6.65
CA LEU A 90 -5.09 2.77 -7.32
C LEU A 90 -3.97 2.14 -6.49
N SER A 91 -3.15 2.97 -5.83
CA SER A 91 -2.08 2.48 -4.94
C SER A 91 -2.64 1.74 -3.72
N THR A 92 -3.78 2.17 -3.17
CA THR A 92 -4.44 1.42 -2.08
C THR A 92 -4.97 0.07 -2.54
N LEU A 93 -5.42 -0.06 -3.80
CA LEU A 93 -5.81 -1.34 -4.36
C LEU A 93 -4.61 -2.31 -4.50
N VAL A 94 -3.47 -1.79 -4.96
CA VAL A 94 -2.21 -2.58 -5.00
C VAL A 94 -1.81 -3.02 -3.59
N LEU A 95 -1.91 -2.12 -2.61
CA LEU A 95 -1.64 -2.40 -1.21
C LEU A 95 -2.57 -3.50 -0.66
N PHE A 96 -3.86 -3.46 -1.00
CA PHE A 96 -4.82 -4.49 -0.59
C PHE A 96 -4.39 -5.89 -1.03
N PHE A 97 -4.05 -6.09 -2.31
CA PHE A 97 -3.58 -7.37 -2.81
C PHE A 97 -2.26 -7.81 -2.17
N HIS A 98 -1.38 -6.87 -1.90
CA HIS A 98 -0.11 -7.15 -1.21
C HIS A 98 -0.34 -7.60 0.24
N LEU A 99 -1.20 -6.89 0.99
CA LEU A 99 -1.52 -7.20 2.39
C LEU A 99 -2.24 -8.54 2.53
N THR A 100 -3.25 -8.82 1.72
CA THR A 100 -4.00 -10.09 1.80
C THR A 100 -3.10 -11.30 1.61
N HIS A 101 -2.16 -11.21 0.66
CA HIS A 101 -1.17 -12.27 0.49
C HIS A 101 -0.12 -12.26 1.60
N GLY A 102 0.41 -11.08 1.98
CA GLY A 102 1.45 -10.92 2.98
C GLY A 102 1.04 -11.44 4.35
N ILE A 103 -0.16 -11.11 4.81
CA ILE A 103 -0.72 -11.59 6.08
C ILE A 103 -0.83 -13.12 6.06
N SER A 104 -1.41 -13.69 5.00
CA SER A 104 -1.55 -15.15 4.88
C SER A 104 -0.19 -15.86 4.88
N SER A 105 0.79 -15.30 4.19
CA SER A 105 2.16 -15.85 4.11
C SER A 105 2.88 -15.73 5.46
N ALA A 106 2.73 -14.62 6.17
CA ALA A 106 3.36 -14.40 7.48
C ALA A 106 2.94 -15.45 8.50
N PHE A 107 1.64 -15.75 8.60
CA PHE A 107 1.14 -16.79 9.51
C PHE A 107 1.64 -18.19 9.15
N GLN A 108 1.80 -18.48 7.85
CA GLN A 108 2.40 -19.74 7.39
C GLN A 108 3.87 -19.83 7.81
N THR A 109 4.65 -18.75 7.65
CA THR A 109 6.07 -18.70 8.00
C THR A 109 6.30 -18.84 9.50
N LEU A 110 5.39 -18.27 10.33
CA LEU A 110 5.41 -18.41 11.79
C LEU A 110 4.98 -19.81 12.28
N GLY A 111 4.64 -20.74 11.38
CA GLY A 111 4.21 -22.08 11.76
C GLY A 111 2.77 -22.14 12.33
N ILE A 112 2.03 -21.04 12.32
CA ILE A 112 0.64 -20.96 12.80
C ILE A 112 -0.30 -21.39 11.66
N ASN A 113 -0.04 -22.56 11.10
CA ASN A 113 -0.84 -23.13 10.02
C ASN A 113 -1.60 -24.37 10.54
N ASN A 114 -2.74 -24.15 11.18
CA ASN A 114 -3.59 -25.20 11.70
C ASN A 114 -4.89 -25.28 10.88
N ARG A 115 -5.27 -26.49 10.44
CA ARG A 115 -6.47 -26.73 9.62
C ARG A 115 -7.73 -26.09 10.21
N LYS A 116 -7.84 -26.01 11.55
CA LYS A 116 -9.00 -25.45 12.26
C LYS A 116 -9.00 -23.92 12.26
N TYR A 117 -7.83 -23.28 12.46
CA TYR A 117 -7.74 -21.82 12.69
C TYR A 117 -7.32 -21.02 11.44
N THR A 118 -6.67 -21.66 10.48
CA THR A 118 -6.21 -20.99 9.25
C THR A 118 -7.33 -20.27 8.48
N PRO A 119 -8.55 -20.84 8.32
CA PRO A 119 -9.63 -20.12 7.64
C PRO A 119 -10.05 -18.83 8.37
N ALA A 120 -10.15 -18.88 9.70
CA ALA A 120 -10.49 -17.71 10.52
C ALA A 120 -9.40 -16.63 10.44
N ILE A 121 -8.12 -17.02 10.53
CA ILE A 121 -6.98 -16.12 10.39
C ILE A 121 -7.00 -15.41 9.03
N LYS A 122 -7.24 -16.15 7.95
CA LYS A 122 -7.36 -15.57 6.60
C LYS A 122 -8.52 -14.61 6.49
N PHE A 123 -9.67 -14.95 7.05
CA PHE A 123 -10.85 -14.08 7.04
C PHE A 123 -10.57 -12.77 7.78
N VAL A 124 -10.07 -12.84 9.01
CA VAL A 124 -9.74 -11.66 9.83
C VAL A 124 -8.64 -10.82 9.16
N GLY A 125 -7.61 -11.45 8.61
CA GLY A 125 -6.54 -10.76 7.90
C GLY A 125 -7.03 -10.05 6.64
N ASN A 126 -7.92 -10.66 5.87
CA ASN A 126 -8.51 -10.04 4.69
C ASN A 126 -9.45 -8.89 5.06
N LEU A 127 -10.25 -9.06 6.11
CA LEU A 127 -11.12 -8.00 6.64
C LEU A 127 -10.28 -6.79 7.12
N TYR A 128 -9.20 -7.05 7.86
CA TYR A 128 -8.27 -6.00 8.29
C TYR A 128 -7.67 -5.27 7.10
N ALA A 129 -7.14 -5.98 6.10
CA ALA A 129 -6.58 -5.39 4.89
C ALA A 129 -7.62 -4.54 4.14
N PHE A 130 -8.87 -5.01 4.05
CA PHE A 130 -9.96 -4.28 3.42
C PHE A 130 -10.27 -2.97 4.14
N LEU A 131 -10.45 -3.01 5.46
CA LEU A 131 -10.78 -1.83 6.26
C LEU A 131 -9.67 -0.77 6.22
N ILE A 132 -8.42 -1.18 6.32
CA ILE A 132 -7.26 -0.27 6.23
C ILE A 132 -7.19 0.39 4.85
N CYS A 133 -7.29 -0.40 3.78
CA CYS A 133 -7.23 0.14 2.42
C CYS A 133 -8.44 1.02 2.08
N LEU A 134 -9.63 0.69 2.60
CA LEU A 134 -10.81 1.53 2.47
C LEU A 134 -10.61 2.88 3.15
N GLY A 135 -10.06 2.90 4.38
CA GLY A 135 -9.73 4.13 5.10
C GLY A 135 -8.72 4.99 4.34
N PHE A 136 -7.66 4.40 3.81
CA PHE A 136 -6.68 5.14 2.99
C PHE A 136 -7.25 5.64 1.67
N ALA A 137 -8.13 4.90 1.01
CA ALA A 137 -8.80 5.36 -0.21
C ALA A 137 -9.82 6.47 0.06
N TYR A 138 -10.46 6.44 1.22
CA TYR A 138 -11.45 7.44 1.61
C TYR A 138 -10.86 8.85 1.72
N ILE A 139 -9.63 8.99 2.25
CA ILE A 139 -9.00 10.28 2.48
C ILE A 139 -8.88 11.12 1.19
N PRO A 140 -8.20 10.67 0.12
CA PRO A 140 -8.07 11.46 -1.10
C PRO A 140 -9.43 11.74 -1.76
N ILE A 141 -10.37 10.80 -1.72
CA ILE A 141 -11.71 10.97 -2.27
C ILE A 141 -12.48 12.05 -1.48
N TYR A 142 -12.42 12.01 -0.15
CA TYR A 142 -13.07 13.00 0.72
C TYR A 142 -12.53 14.41 0.46
N PHE A 143 -11.22 14.58 0.41
CA PHE A 143 -10.61 15.87 0.14
C PHE A 143 -11.04 16.42 -1.22
N TYR A 144 -11.02 15.59 -2.25
CA TYR A 144 -11.40 16.00 -3.60
C TYR A 144 -12.88 16.42 -3.70
N LEU A 145 -13.80 15.65 -3.09
CA LEU A 145 -15.24 15.89 -3.24
C LEU A 145 -15.77 16.99 -2.33
N PHE A 146 -15.22 17.16 -1.15
CA PHE A 146 -15.82 18.01 -0.10
C PHE A 146 -14.99 19.23 0.27
N LEU A 147 -13.71 19.27 -0.03
CA LEU A 147 -12.81 20.34 0.41
C LEU A 147 -12.18 21.13 -0.74
N THR A 148 -12.28 20.67 -1.98
CA THR A 148 -11.73 21.34 -3.17
C THR A 148 -12.81 21.89 -4.09
N ASN A 149 -14.07 21.57 -3.87
CA ASN A 149 -15.25 22.17 -4.50
C ASN A 149 -15.87 23.14 -3.46
#